data_9e14689ff564e1e805e35e4b2a0aeb87
#
_entry.id   9e14689ff564e1e805e35e4b2a0aeb87
#
_cell.length_a   1.000
_cell.length_b   1.000
_cell.length_c   1.000
_cell.angle_alpha   90.00
_cell.angle_beta   90.00
_cell.angle_gamma   90.00
#
_symmetry.space_group_name_H-M   'P 1'
#
loop_
_entity.id
_entity.type
_entity.pdbx_description
1 polymer ?
#
loop_
_entity_poly.entity_id
_entity_poly.type
_entity_poly.pdbx_seq_one_letter_code
_entity_poly.pdbx_strand_id
1 'polypeptide(L)'
;MTHELSFGRMAVALRFLDQARFGEAMFLLGQNGSPTDLRALLLERGWLDEDRVAIVQSALVGETPGTQLWGDRYELREELGQGAFGLVVRAWDRRVGRLVAIKTLQPRYRADRNAAARFLFEAQVAGQLTHPNIIPIYEIGSLPGGGLFFAMEEVEGQSLQEILDELRTGDREGAARYPLPRLVGYLRQACRAVAYAHAQGVIHRDLKPHNLMIGPFGEVFVLDWGSAKLLPADDGDAALSAEGSIEIHASQLDLSPVATVAGRIKGTPSYMAPEQARADTDQVGPQTDVYALGGLLYAILCLRPPFSGRNVDQVLSDVVDMPPTAPRLHAPDRPIPAELEELALECLAKDPWARPASVENLIRRLNAYLDGTQRRDEAAAYIRDAETALERYEDLRVEVERLGKVSREEMSRVAPWAPVDRKRRAWDKERELRDLQHSREEAFNLALMSYERALGFDPDSSEARRGMARLYWQKFEDAERRGDEQASEFFQAQVLVS
;
A
#
# COMPACT_ATOMS: atom_id res chain seq x y z
N MET A 1 -5.81 49.05 7.07
CA MET A 1 -6.55 48.45 5.90
C MET A 1 -5.64 47.74 4.93
N THR A 2 -4.53 48.28 4.47
CA THR A 2 -3.62 47.59 3.54
C THR A 2 -2.98 46.33 4.16
N HIS A 3 -2.55 46.39 5.42
CA HIS A 3 -1.97 45.27 6.15
C HIS A 3 -2.99 44.16 6.46
N GLU A 4 -4.23 44.49 6.74
CA GLU A 4 -5.33 43.56 6.97
C GLU A 4 -5.71 42.80 5.69
N LEU A 5 -5.72 43.52 4.55
CA LEU A 5 -5.95 42.92 3.23
C LEU A 5 -4.84 41.94 2.85
N SER A 6 -3.58 42.28 3.16
CA SER A 6 -2.45 41.39 2.92
C SER A 6 -2.56 40.14 3.80
N PHE A 7 -2.91 40.29 5.07
CA PHE A 7 -3.12 39.18 5.99
C PHE A 7 -4.24 38.22 5.51
N GLY A 8 -5.41 38.79 5.19
CA GLY A 8 -6.55 37.99 4.73
C GLY A 8 -6.28 37.27 3.41
N ARG A 9 -5.63 37.96 2.45
CA ARG A 9 -5.22 37.31 1.17
C ARG A 9 -4.23 36.21 1.39
N MET A 10 -3.27 36.37 2.31
CA MET A 10 -2.30 35.34 2.67
C MET A 10 -3.00 34.14 3.30
N ALA A 11 -3.93 34.36 4.24
CA ALA A 11 -4.71 33.30 4.86
C ALA A 11 -5.54 32.50 3.83
N VAL A 12 -6.10 33.19 2.82
CA VAL A 12 -6.83 32.53 1.72
C VAL A 12 -5.88 31.74 0.80
N ALA A 13 -4.74 32.30 0.47
CA ALA A 13 -3.75 31.62 -0.39
C ALA A 13 -3.19 30.37 0.26
N LEU A 14 -2.97 30.39 1.59
CA LEU A 14 -2.57 29.23 2.39
C LEU A 14 -3.73 28.23 2.65
N ARG A 15 -4.94 28.52 2.13
CA ARG A 15 -6.18 27.75 2.38
C ARG A 15 -6.57 27.61 3.85
N PHE A 16 -6.06 28.50 4.69
CA PHE A 16 -6.47 28.59 6.10
C PHE A 16 -7.84 29.26 6.26
N LEU A 17 -8.25 30.05 5.27
CA LEU A 17 -9.51 30.75 5.21
C LEU A 17 -10.09 30.63 3.80
N ASP A 18 -11.37 30.39 3.68
CA ASP A 18 -12.03 30.44 2.37
C ASP A 18 -12.38 31.87 1.94
N GLN A 19 -12.57 32.07 0.64
CA GLN A 19 -12.84 33.37 0.04
C GLN A 19 -14.14 34.01 0.59
N ALA A 20 -15.16 33.19 0.90
CA ALA A 20 -16.45 33.65 1.38
C ALA A 20 -16.33 34.20 2.81
N ARG A 21 -15.66 33.46 3.71
CA ARG A 21 -15.39 33.92 5.09
C ARG A 21 -14.47 35.13 5.12
N PHE A 22 -13.50 35.22 4.22
CA PHE A 22 -12.68 36.42 4.09
C PHE A 22 -13.52 37.63 3.67
N GLY A 23 -14.40 37.47 2.67
CA GLY A 23 -15.33 38.52 2.25
C GLY A 23 -16.27 38.97 3.38
N GLU A 24 -16.82 38.01 4.15
CA GLU A 24 -17.67 38.30 5.31
C GLU A 24 -16.90 39.04 6.42
N ALA A 25 -15.67 38.61 6.74
CA ALA A 25 -14.83 39.29 7.73
C ALA A 25 -14.53 40.74 7.33
N MET A 26 -14.19 40.98 6.08
CA MET A 26 -13.93 42.32 5.55
C MET A 26 -15.19 43.20 5.57
N PHE A 27 -16.35 42.63 5.29
CA PHE A 27 -17.63 43.34 5.39
C PHE A 27 -17.96 43.73 6.83
N LEU A 28 -17.76 42.83 7.80
CA LEU A 28 -17.99 43.08 9.23
C LEU A 28 -17.04 44.14 9.78
N LEU A 29 -15.78 44.16 9.37
CA LEU A 29 -14.82 45.19 9.73
C LEU A 29 -15.20 46.57 9.17
N GLY A 30 -15.81 46.61 7.98
CA GLY A 30 -16.30 47.87 7.37
C GLY A 30 -17.52 48.45 8.06
N GLN A 31 -18.36 47.67 8.74
CA GLN A 31 -19.59 48.11 9.39
C GLN A 31 -19.38 48.65 10.81
N ASN A 32 -18.41 48.15 11.57
CA ASN A 32 -18.37 48.38 13.02
C ASN A 32 -17.61 49.63 13.47
N GLY A 33 -17.00 50.45 12.60
CA GLY A 33 -16.32 51.70 12.97
C GLY A 33 -15.30 51.61 14.12
N SER A 34 -15.05 50.40 14.63
CA SER A 34 -14.14 50.06 15.72
C SER A 34 -12.82 49.56 15.15
N PRO A 35 -11.68 49.85 15.80
CA PRO A 35 -10.38 49.36 15.35
C PRO A 35 -10.19 47.86 15.67
N THR A 36 -11.14 47.02 15.29
CA THR A 36 -11.02 45.60 15.47
C THR A 36 -10.11 45.06 14.35
N ASP A 37 -8.98 44.53 14.74
CA ASP A 37 -8.00 43.88 13.85
C ASP A 37 -8.66 42.65 13.19
N LEU A 38 -8.48 42.47 11.88
CA LEU A 38 -8.98 41.29 11.15
C LEU A 38 -8.62 39.98 11.85
N ARG A 39 -7.42 39.90 12.39
CA ARG A 39 -6.91 38.75 13.15
C ARG A 39 -7.76 38.43 14.37
N ALA A 40 -8.08 39.48 15.16
CA ALA A 40 -8.92 39.33 16.34
C ALA A 40 -10.32 38.83 15.97
N LEU A 41 -10.91 39.35 14.89
CA LEU A 41 -12.21 38.91 14.39
C LEU A 41 -12.18 37.44 13.93
N LEU A 42 -11.13 37.02 13.21
CA LEU A 42 -11.01 35.65 12.70
C LEU A 42 -10.78 34.64 13.83
N LEU A 43 -10.04 35.04 14.89
CA LEU A 43 -9.86 34.23 16.11
C LEU A 43 -11.17 34.14 16.91
N GLU A 44 -11.87 35.26 17.13
CA GLU A 44 -13.14 35.29 17.87
C GLU A 44 -14.22 34.43 17.20
N ARG A 45 -14.27 34.42 15.88
CA ARG A 45 -15.19 33.59 15.09
C ARG A 45 -14.76 32.16 14.98
N GLY A 46 -13.57 31.80 15.44
CA GLY A 46 -13.00 30.47 15.30
C GLY A 46 -12.71 30.04 13.83
N TRP A 47 -12.58 31.06 12.94
CA TRP A 47 -12.25 30.80 11.51
C TRP A 47 -10.76 30.63 11.28
N LEU A 48 -9.92 31.16 12.18
CA LEU A 48 -8.49 30.84 12.33
C LEU A 48 -8.17 30.55 13.78
N ASP A 49 -7.15 29.75 14.03
CA ASP A 49 -6.51 29.58 15.33
C ASP A 49 -5.23 30.44 15.44
N GLU A 50 -4.69 30.56 16.67
CA GLU A 50 -3.49 31.35 16.94
C GLU A 50 -2.27 30.82 16.15
N ASP A 51 -2.20 29.50 15.89
CA ASP A 51 -1.11 28.89 15.17
C ASP A 51 -1.12 29.33 13.69
N ARG A 52 -2.28 29.29 13.05
CA ARG A 52 -2.45 29.76 11.66
C ARG A 52 -2.22 31.24 11.53
N VAL A 53 -2.69 32.02 12.47
CA VAL A 53 -2.44 33.50 12.51
C VAL A 53 -0.94 33.77 12.57
N ALA A 54 -0.19 33.07 13.42
CA ALA A 54 1.25 33.25 13.54
C ALA A 54 2.03 32.83 12.27
N ILE A 55 1.57 31.80 11.57
CA ILE A 55 2.16 31.36 10.30
C ILE A 55 1.92 32.40 9.22
N VAL A 56 0.69 32.93 9.10
CA VAL A 56 0.36 34.02 8.17
C VAL A 56 1.21 35.26 8.47
N GLN A 57 1.38 35.61 9.74
CA GLN A 57 2.24 36.74 10.15
C GLN A 57 3.70 36.51 9.80
N SER A 58 4.24 35.28 10.03
CA SER A 58 5.62 34.93 9.69
C SER A 58 5.84 34.98 8.18
N ALA A 59 4.85 34.59 7.40
CA ALA A 59 4.87 34.65 5.95
C ALA A 59 4.87 36.13 5.45
N LEU A 60 4.22 37.06 6.17
CA LEU A 60 4.16 38.46 5.81
C LEU A 60 5.43 39.26 6.17
N VAL A 61 6.22 38.84 7.15
CA VAL A 61 7.45 39.54 7.60
C VAL A 61 8.58 39.44 6.57
N GLY A 62 8.49 38.51 5.60
CA GLY A 62 9.48 38.32 4.52
C GLY A 62 9.19 39.09 3.22
N GLU A 63 8.30 40.09 3.18
CA GLU A 63 7.75 40.61 1.94
C GLU A 63 8.63 41.57 1.13
N THR A 64 8.79 41.15 -0.18
CA THR A 64 8.60 42.05 -1.34
C THR A 64 7.13 41.91 -1.80
N PRO A 65 6.41 42.97 -2.19
CA PRO A 65 4.99 42.89 -2.54
C PRO A 65 4.75 41.92 -3.70
N GLY A 66 4.05 40.84 -3.43
CA GLY A 66 3.59 39.87 -4.44
C GLY A 66 4.16 38.44 -4.33
N THR A 67 5.08 38.14 -3.43
CA THR A 67 5.64 36.77 -3.28
C THR A 67 5.66 36.33 -1.82
N GLN A 68 5.02 35.20 -1.55
CA GLN A 68 4.89 34.57 -0.22
C GLN A 68 6.18 33.77 0.09
N LEU A 69 7.27 34.44 0.47
CA LEU A 69 8.55 33.82 0.68
C LEU A 69 8.83 33.57 2.17
N TRP A 70 9.20 32.34 2.54
CA TRP A 70 9.93 32.06 3.77
C TRP A 70 11.44 32.19 3.52
N GLY A 71 12.00 33.30 3.96
CA GLY A 71 13.30 33.75 3.49
C GLY A 71 13.27 34.00 1.97
N ASP A 72 14.40 33.86 1.32
CA ASP A 72 14.58 34.01 -0.14
C ASP A 72 14.37 32.69 -0.89
N ARG A 73 14.03 31.60 -0.20
CA ARG A 73 14.08 30.26 -0.78
C ARG A 73 12.71 29.62 -0.98
N TYR A 74 11.85 29.62 0.02
CA TYR A 74 10.61 28.85 0.01
C TYR A 74 9.39 29.76 -0.23
N GLU A 75 8.70 29.52 -1.33
CA GLU A 75 7.42 30.13 -1.65
C GLU A 75 6.30 29.24 -1.12
N LEU A 76 5.65 29.69 -0.04
CA LEU A 76 4.59 28.92 0.62
C LEU A 76 3.34 28.83 -0.26
N ARG A 77 2.68 27.69 -0.18
CA ARG A 77 1.42 27.37 -0.87
C ARG A 77 0.36 26.92 0.14
N GLU A 78 -0.40 25.89 -0.17
CA GLU A 78 -1.47 25.37 0.67
C GLU A 78 -0.98 24.51 1.84
N GLU A 79 -1.83 24.40 2.87
CA GLU A 79 -1.68 23.44 3.96
C GLU A 79 -1.88 22.01 3.44
N LEU A 80 -0.94 21.12 3.76
CA LEU A 80 -1.02 19.70 3.47
C LEU A 80 -1.60 18.91 4.65
N GLY A 81 -1.39 19.37 5.87
CA GLY A 81 -1.92 18.73 7.06
C GLY A 81 -1.41 19.32 8.37
N GLN A 82 -2.11 19.00 9.44
CA GLN A 82 -1.76 19.42 10.79
C GLN A 82 -1.53 18.19 11.67
N GLY A 83 -0.31 18.07 12.20
CA GLY A 83 0.06 17.05 13.18
C GLY A 83 -0.01 17.57 14.61
N ALA A 84 0.44 16.75 15.52
CA ALA A 84 0.40 17.02 16.95
C ALA A 84 1.20 18.23 17.39
N PHE A 85 2.41 18.40 16.88
CA PHE A 85 3.34 19.48 17.25
C PHE A 85 3.65 20.38 16.07
N GLY A 86 3.26 19.98 14.84
CA GLY A 86 3.64 20.69 13.64
C GLY A 86 2.49 20.88 12.66
N LEU A 87 2.63 21.88 11.81
CA LEU A 87 1.83 22.09 10.62
C LEU A 87 2.70 21.77 9.40
N VAL A 88 2.15 21.09 8.41
CA VAL A 88 2.80 20.77 7.14
C VAL A 88 2.20 21.62 6.04
N VAL A 89 3.06 22.37 5.34
CA VAL A 89 2.67 23.27 4.25
C VAL A 89 3.42 22.87 2.99
N ARG A 90 2.75 22.91 1.84
CA ARG A 90 3.40 22.82 0.53
C ARG A 90 4.20 24.09 0.27
N ALA A 91 5.40 23.96 -0.29
CA ALA A 91 6.19 25.11 -0.69
C ALA A 91 6.96 24.83 -2.00
N TRP A 92 7.25 25.88 -2.75
CA TRP A 92 8.13 25.85 -3.91
C TRP A 92 9.55 26.24 -3.49
N ASP A 93 10.50 25.30 -3.60
CA ASP A 93 11.93 25.61 -3.41
C ASP A 93 12.49 26.30 -4.66
N ARG A 94 12.66 27.62 -4.60
CA ARG A 94 13.12 28.43 -5.72
C ARG A 94 14.57 28.16 -6.14
N ARG A 95 15.40 27.65 -5.23
CA ARG A 95 16.81 27.35 -5.53
C ARG A 95 16.95 26.08 -6.37
N VAL A 96 16.12 25.10 -6.10
CA VAL A 96 16.19 23.79 -6.79
C VAL A 96 15.11 23.68 -7.87
N GLY A 97 14.02 24.49 -7.78
CA GLY A 97 12.92 24.45 -8.73
C GLY A 97 12.00 23.24 -8.57
N ARG A 98 11.63 22.90 -7.33
CA ARG A 98 10.74 21.76 -7.03
C ARG A 98 9.75 22.08 -5.91
N LEU A 99 8.68 21.31 -5.84
CA LEU A 99 7.79 21.27 -4.68
C LEU A 99 8.43 20.52 -3.52
N VAL A 100 8.17 20.97 -2.31
CA VAL A 100 8.60 20.38 -1.05
C VAL A 100 7.50 20.51 -0.01
N ALA A 101 7.47 19.61 0.96
CA ALA A 101 6.67 19.76 2.16
C ALA A 101 7.53 20.38 3.27
N ILE A 102 7.03 21.43 3.92
CA ILE A 102 7.69 22.06 5.05
C ILE A 102 6.86 21.80 6.30
N LYS A 103 7.43 21.05 7.24
CA LYS A 103 6.85 20.88 8.58
C LYS A 103 7.41 21.94 9.50
N THR A 104 6.53 22.62 10.25
CA THR A 104 6.91 23.68 11.18
C THR A 104 6.43 23.35 12.57
N LEU A 105 7.23 23.70 13.60
CA LEU A 105 6.79 23.62 14.98
C LEU A 105 5.71 24.70 15.23
N GLN A 106 4.55 24.26 15.73
CA GLN A 106 3.43 25.18 16.01
C GLN A 106 3.84 26.28 17.03
N PRO A 107 3.40 27.52 16.84
CA PRO A 107 3.80 28.67 17.69
C PRO A 107 3.59 28.47 19.18
N ARG A 108 2.54 27.79 19.60
CA ARG A 108 2.24 27.49 21.02
C ARG A 108 3.30 26.62 21.69
N TYR A 109 4.09 25.88 20.88
CA TYR A 109 5.17 25.00 21.38
C TYR A 109 6.57 25.63 21.25
N ARG A 110 6.71 26.84 20.71
CA ARG A 110 8.03 27.49 20.53
C ARG A 110 8.79 27.69 21.84
N ALA A 111 8.09 27.96 22.93
CA ALA A 111 8.68 28.09 24.26
C ALA A 111 8.89 26.77 24.99
N ASP A 112 8.30 25.67 24.48
CA ASP A 112 8.44 24.34 25.05
C ASP A 112 9.71 23.64 24.49
N ARG A 113 10.76 23.61 25.34
CA ARG A 113 12.03 22.96 24.99
C ARG A 113 11.89 21.49 24.64
N ASN A 114 10.96 20.78 25.30
CA ASN A 114 10.76 19.35 25.03
C ASN A 114 10.07 19.13 23.67
N ALA A 115 9.10 19.98 23.32
CA ALA A 115 8.47 19.93 22.01
C ALA A 115 9.47 20.27 20.88
N ALA A 116 10.29 21.31 21.07
CA ALA A 116 11.34 21.68 20.13
C ALA A 116 12.36 20.57 19.95
N ALA A 117 12.77 19.93 21.04
CA ALA A 117 13.72 18.82 21.03
C ALA A 117 13.17 17.60 20.27
N ARG A 118 11.90 17.21 20.51
CA ARG A 118 11.24 16.13 19.79
C ARG A 118 11.10 16.41 18.30
N PHE A 119 10.80 17.66 17.96
CA PHE A 119 10.70 18.12 16.57
C PHE A 119 12.03 18.01 15.84
N LEU A 120 13.12 18.43 16.45
CA LEU A 120 14.49 18.28 15.90
C LEU A 120 14.92 16.82 15.84
N PHE A 121 14.62 16.03 16.87
CA PHE A 121 14.90 14.61 16.91
C PHE A 121 14.24 13.85 15.75
N GLU A 122 12.94 14.12 15.48
CA GLU A 122 12.23 13.54 14.34
C GLU A 122 12.98 13.82 13.03
N ALA A 123 13.33 15.08 12.79
CA ALA A 123 14.02 15.48 11.57
C ALA A 123 15.44 14.87 11.47
N GLN A 124 16.17 14.78 12.58
CA GLN A 124 17.51 14.20 12.63
C GLN A 124 17.48 12.69 12.38
N VAL A 125 16.56 11.96 13.00
CA VAL A 125 16.41 10.52 12.77
C VAL A 125 16.04 10.24 11.32
N ALA A 126 14.98 10.88 10.81
CA ALA A 126 14.56 10.70 9.42
C ALA A 126 15.64 11.10 8.41
N GLY A 127 16.42 12.19 8.70
CA GLY A 127 17.47 12.68 7.83
C GLY A 127 18.71 11.77 7.76
N GLN A 128 18.96 10.94 8.77
CA GLN A 128 20.06 9.96 8.80
C GLN A 128 19.66 8.59 8.24
N LEU A 129 18.35 8.29 8.16
CA LEU A 129 17.83 7.06 7.58
C LEU A 129 17.70 7.20 6.07
N THR A 130 18.67 6.71 5.31
CA THR A 130 18.65 6.76 3.84
C THR A 130 18.05 5.47 3.27
N HIS A 131 16.76 5.49 2.95
CA HIS A 131 16.05 4.35 2.40
C HIS A 131 14.91 4.81 1.47
N PRO A 132 14.62 4.13 0.34
CA PRO A 132 13.59 4.57 -0.62
C PRO A 132 12.17 4.63 -0.04
N ASN A 133 11.92 3.96 1.07
CA ASN A 133 10.61 3.97 1.76
C ASN A 133 10.62 4.83 3.05
N ILE A 134 11.63 5.68 3.25
CA ILE A 134 11.69 6.69 4.32
C ILE A 134 11.79 8.05 3.66
N ILE A 135 10.97 9.00 4.13
CA ILE A 135 10.89 10.32 3.50
C ILE A 135 12.21 11.09 3.67
N PRO A 136 12.83 11.59 2.57
CA PRO A 136 14.05 12.36 2.64
C PRO A 136 13.83 13.72 3.31
N ILE A 137 14.67 14.05 4.29
CA ILE A 137 14.76 15.39 4.86
C ILE A 137 15.85 16.18 4.11
N TYR A 138 15.47 17.34 3.58
CA TYR A 138 16.37 18.16 2.78
C TYR A 138 17.11 19.22 3.58
N GLU A 139 16.45 19.77 4.61
CA GLU A 139 16.99 20.87 5.41
C GLU A 139 16.26 20.98 6.75
N ILE A 140 16.98 21.37 7.78
CA ILE A 140 16.45 21.80 9.07
C ILE A 140 16.85 23.27 9.25
N GLY A 141 15.94 24.11 9.66
CA GLY A 141 16.20 25.54 9.80
C GLY A 141 15.33 26.24 10.82
N SER A 142 15.57 27.54 10.94
CA SER A 142 14.78 28.44 11.80
C SER A 142 14.05 29.47 10.96
N LEU A 143 12.80 29.76 11.36
CA LEU A 143 11.97 30.79 10.72
C LEU A 143 12.38 32.19 11.17
N PRO A 144 12.15 33.22 10.33
CA PRO A 144 12.16 34.57 10.82
C PRO A 144 11.15 34.71 11.98
N GLY A 145 11.63 35.06 13.18
CA GLY A 145 10.79 35.11 14.39
C GLY A 145 10.91 33.90 15.32
N GLY A 146 11.85 32.98 15.07
CA GLY A 146 12.32 32.00 16.05
C GLY A 146 11.58 30.65 16.07
N GLY A 147 10.82 30.29 15.03
CA GLY A 147 10.22 28.97 14.88
C GLY A 147 11.15 27.99 14.18
N LEU A 148 11.05 26.70 14.52
CA LEU A 148 11.77 25.63 13.83
C LEU A 148 10.96 25.10 12.66
N PHE A 149 11.67 24.73 11.57
CA PHE A 149 11.09 24.00 10.45
C PHE A 149 12.07 22.96 9.93
N PHE A 150 11.53 21.96 9.21
CA PHE A 150 12.33 21.15 8.30
C PHE A 150 11.60 21.00 6.96
N ALA A 151 12.40 20.97 5.89
CA ALA A 151 11.92 20.72 4.53
C ALA A 151 12.18 19.26 4.17
N MET A 152 11.18 18.64 3.57
CA MET A 152 11.22 17.21 3.18
C MET A 152 10.61 17.02 1.80
N GLU A 153 10.74 15.84 1.25
CA GLU A 153 10.04 15.45 0.02
C GLU A 153 8.54 15.62 0.19
N GLU A 154 7.91 16.21 -0.82
CA GLU A 154 6.46 16.21 -0.91
C GLU A 154 6.00 14.88 -1.51
N VAL A 155 5.18 14.13 -0.77
CA VAL A 155 4.56 12.91 -1.24
C VAL A 155 3.13 13.21 -1.68
N GLU A 156 2.90 13.19 -2.99
CA GLU A 156 1.54 13.20 -3.54
C GLU A 156 0.96 11.79 -3.36
N GLY A 157 -0.18 11.65 -2.66
CA GLY A 157 -0.78 10.34 -2.46
C GLY A 157 -1.81 10.31 -1.34
N GLN A 158 -2.10 9.10 -0.89
CA GLN A 158 -3.05 8.84 0.20
C GLN A 158 -2.36 8.08 1.33
N SER A 159 -2.76 8.34 2.57
CA SER A 159 -2.36 7.47 3.67
C SER A 159 -3.02 6.10 3.56
N LEU A 160 -2.40 5.07 4.12
CA LEU A 160 -3.04 3.75 4.21
C LEU A 160 -4.38 3.83 4.95
N GLN A 161 -4.55 4.76 5.91
CA GLN A 161 -5.83 4.96 6.59
C GLN A 161 -6.92 5.41 5.63
N GLU A 162 -6.66 6.40 4.78
CA GLU A 162 -7.61 6.89 3.79
C GLU A 162 -8.00 5.78 2.80
N ILE A 163 -7.03 4.97 2.35
CA ILE A 163 -7.30 3.81 1.49
C ILE A 163 -8.18 2.77 2.21
N LEU A 164 -7.90 2.46 3.48
CA LEU A 164 -8.73 1.53 4.25
C LEU A 164 -10.14 2.08 4.49
N ASP A 165 -10.28 3.39 4.69
CA ASP A 165 -11.58 4.04 4.85
C ASP A 165 -12.38 4.04 3.52
N GLU A 166 -11.74 4.30 2.39
CA GLU A 166 -12.33 4.16 1.04
C GLU A 166 -12.85 2.73 0.83
N LEU A 167 -12.02 1.72 1.09
CA LEU A 167 -12.42 0.31 0.96
C LEU A 167 -13.58 -0.09 1.89
N ARG A 168 -13.69 0.54 3.08
CA ARG A 168 -14.76 0.28 4.04
C ARG A 168 -16.11 0.79 3.56
N THR A 169 -16.15 1.80 2.70
CA THR A 169 -17.41 2.29 2.10
C THR A 169 -18.03 1.31 1.12
N GLY A 170 -17.30 0.26 0.72
CA GLY A 170 -17.77 -0.76 -0.24
C GLY A 170 -17.69 -0.30 -1.70
N ASP A 171 -16.91 0.73 -1.99
CA ASP A 171 -16.70 1.21 -3.36
C ASP A 171 -16.02 0.14 -4.21
N ARG A 172 -16.68 -0.21 -5.34
CA ARG A 172 -16.17 -1.22 -6.28
C ARG A 172 -14.91 -0.77 -7.01
N GLU A 173 -14.79 0.52 -7.29
CA GLU A 173 -13.63 1.08 -7.97
C GLU A 173 -12.41 1.06 -7.04
N GLY A 174 -12.58 1.44 -5.77
CA GLY A 174 -11.57 1.32 -4.74
C GLY A 174 -11.11 -0.13 -4.53
N ALA A 175 -12.06 -1.09 -4.48
CA ALA A 175 -11.74 -2.50 -4.36
C ALA A 175 -10.94 -3.05 -5.55
N ALA A 176 -11.21 -2.59 -6.77
CA ALA A 176 -10.45 -2.95 -7.97
C ALA A 176 -9.05 -2.29 -7.98
N ARG A 177 -8.95 -1.06 -7.46
CA ARG A 177 -7.68 -0.31 -7.38
C ARG A 177 -6.73 -0.89 -6.31
N TYR A 178 -7.27 -1.37 -5.19
CA TYR A 178 -6.52 -1.85 -4.03
C TYR A 178 -6.84 -3.30 -3.68
N PRO A 179 -6.56 -4.28 -4.57
CA PRO A 179 -6.71 -5.70 -4.25
C PRO A 179 -5.75 -6.10 -3.13
N LEU A 180 -6.09 -7.14 -2.38
CA LEU A 180 -5.32 -7.60 -1.21
C LEU A 180 -3.81 -7.79 -1.50
N PRO A 181 -3.39 -8.41 -2.61
CA PRO A 181 -1.95 -8.54 -2.90
C PRO A 181 -1.23 -7.19 -3.02
N ARG A 182 -1.90 -6.17 -3.58
CA ARG A 182 -1.34 -4.82 -3.68
C ARG A 182 -1.14 -4.19 -2.30
N LEU A 183 -2.14 -4.29 -1.41
CA LEU A 183 -2.04 -3.79 -0.03
C LEU A 183 -0.94 -4.51 0.77
N VAL A 184 -0.82 -5.84 0.59
CA VAL A 184 0.28 -6.62 1.18
C VAL A 184 1.63 -6.19 0.61
N GLY A 185 1.69 -5.84 -0.68
CA GLY A 185 2.86 -5.26 -1.33
C GLY A 185 3.29 -3.92 -0.72
N TYR A 186 2.34 -3.07 -0.35
CA TYR A 186 2.61 -1.81 0.36
C TYR A 186 3.14 -2.07 1.77
N LEU A 187 2.51 -2.97 2.52
CA LEU A 187 3.00 -3.35 3.84
C LEU A 187 4.43 -3.90 3.79
N ARG A 188 4.74 -4.73 2.79
CA ARG A 188 6.10 -5.25 2.57
C ARG A 188 7.13 -4.14 2.36
N GLN A 189 6.79 -3.08 1.62
CA GLN A 189 7.66 -1.91 1.44
C GLN A 189 7.88 -1.19 2.77
N ALA A 190 6.82 -0.98 3.57
CA ALA A 190 6.94 -0.42 4.91
C ALA A 190 7.83 -1.29 5.83
N CYS A 191 7.67 -2.62 5.79
CA CYS A 191 8.53 -3.54 6.51
C CYS A 191 10.02 -3.38 6.14
N ARG A 192 10.34 -3.15 4.85
CA ARG A 192 11.74 -2.91 4.42
C ARG A 192 12.33 -1.64 5.04
N ALA A 193 11.55 -0.56 5.13
CA ALA A 193 11.97 0.66 5.82
C ALA A 193 12.25 0.40 7.31
N VAL A 194 11.34 -0.33 7.98
CA VAL A 194 11.49 -0.64 9.41
C VAL A 194 12.66 -1.59 9.66
N ALA A 195 12.85 -2.62 8.83
CA ALA A 195 14.00 -3.52 8.92
C ALA A 195 15.33 -2.77 8.75
N TYR A 196 15.39 -1.84 7.78
CA TYR A 196 16.55 -0.97 7.61
C TYR A 196 16.79 -0.08 8.84
N ALA A 197 15.74 0.53 9.40
CA ALA A 197 15.86 1.34 10.61
C ALA A 197 16.36 0.51 11.80
N HIS A 198 15.86 -0.73 11.98
CA HIS A 198 16.33 -1.65 13.02
C HIS A 198 17.80 -2.01 12.85
N ALA A 199 18.27 -2.22 11.61
CA ALA A 199 19.68 -2.45 11.32
C ALA A 199 20.57 -1.22 11.64
N GLN A 200 19.99 0.01 11.66
CA GLN A 200 20.64 1.24 12.10
C GLN A 200 20.45 1.52 13.60
N GLY A 201 19.91 0.56 14.35
CA GLY A 201 19.64 0.72 15.79
C GLY A 201 18.45 1.63 16.13
N VAL A 202 17.52 1.85 15.20
CA VAL A 202 16.35 2.74 15.38
C VAL A 202 15.06 1.94 15.39
N ILE A 203 14.23 2.13 16.41
CA ILE A 203 12.88 1.58 16.55
C ILE A 203 11.87 2.71 16.35
N HIS A 204 10.82 2.49 15.54
CA HIS A 204 9.84 3.52 15.20
C HIS A 204 8.84 3.84 16.31
N ARG A 205 8.23 2.81 16.95
CA ARG A 205 7.29 2.82 18.08
C ARG A 205 5.90 3.44 17.85
N ASP A 206 5.63 4.06 16.68
CA ASP A 206 4.30 4.63 16.36
C ASP A 206 3.86 4.26 14.93
N LEU A 207 4.03 2.98 14.54
CA LEU A 207 3.54 2.49 13.26
C LEU A 207 2.02 2.35 13.29
N LYS A 208 1.34 3.02 12.35
CA LYS A 208 -0.11 3.00 12.18
C LYS A 208 -0.47 3.40 10.74
N PRO A 209 -1.71 3.13 10.27
CA PRO A 209 -2.08 3.41 8.88
C PRO A 209 -1.90 4.88 8.45
N HIS A 210 -2.06 5.84 9.36
CA HIS A 210 -1.84 7.27 9.08
C HIS A 210 -0.36 7.61 8.79
N ASN A 211 0.58 6.80 9.30
CA ASN A 211 2.01 7.04 9.15
C ASN A 211 2.60 6.30 7.93
N LEU A 212 1.76 5.71 7.08
CA LEU A 212 2.16 5.12 5.80
C LEU A 212 1.50 5.90 4.66
N MET A 213 2.30 6.62 3.87
CA MET A 213 1.83 7.30 2.65
C MET A 213 2.12 6.44 1.43
N ILE A 214 1.13 6.35 0.55
CA ILE A 214 1.19 5.62 -0.71
C ILE A 214 1.10 6.62 -1.85
N GLY A 215 2.14 6.71 -2.64
CA GLY A 215 2.20 7.57 -3.80
C GLY A 215 1.48 6.99 -5.03
N PRO A 216 1.31 7.80 -6.10
CA PRO A 216 0.53 7.45 -7.27
C PRO A 216 1.10 6.27 -8.08
N PHE A 217 2.39 5.99 -7.96
CA PHE A 217 3.07 4.87 -8.62
C PHE A 217 3.23 3.65 -7.72
N GLY A 218 2.67 3.68 -6.50
CA GLY A 218 2.72 2.57 -5.54
C GLY A 218 3.96 2.55 -4.65
N GLU A 219 4.73 3.63 -4.65
CA GLU A 219 5.77 3.88 -3.66
C GLU A 219 5.16 4.08 -2.27
N VAL A 220 5.84 3.61 -1.24
CA VAL A 220 5.39 3.72 0.14
C VAL A 220 6.43 4.45 0.96
N PHE A 221 5.98 5.42 1.76
CA PHE A 221 6.83 6.14 2.70
C PHE A 221 6.35 5.96 4.13
N VAL A 222 7.30 5.61 5.01
CA VAL A 222 7.08 5.58 6.46
C VAL A 222 7.37 6.97 7.02
N LEU A 223 6.37 7.55 7.67
CA LEU A 223 6.38 8.90 8.21
C LEU A 223 6.44 8.89 9.75
N ASP A 224 6.75 10.07 10.34
CA ASP A 224 6.62 10.39 11.78
C ASP A 224 7.54 9.56 12.68
N TRP A 225 8.85 9.83 12.58
CA TRP A 225 9.89 9.26 13.43
C TRP A 225 10.04 9.98 14.80
N GLY A 226 9.10 10.86 15.16
CA GLY A 226 9.12 11.65 16.39
C GLY A 226 8.97 10.84 17.68
N SER A 227 8.57 9.58 17.56
CA SER A 227 8.49 8.62 18.66
C SER A 227 9.63 7.60 18.66
N ALA A 228 10.62 7.71 17.77
CA ALA A 228 11.66 6.70 17.62
C ALA A 228 12.49 6.53 18.92
N LYS A 229 13.10 5.34 19.09
CA LYS A 229 14.04 5.01 20.16
C LYS A 229 15.32 4.51 19.53
N LEU A 230 16.45 5.05 19.99
CA LEU A 230 17.76 4.55 19.62
C LEU A 230 18.12 3.38 20.55
N LEU A 231 18.59 2.29 19.98
CA LEU A 231 19.16 1.18 20.72
C LEU A 231 20.61 1.53 21.12
N PRO A 232 21.06 1.11 22.31
CA PRO A 232 22.49 1.20 22.66
C PRO A 232 23.32 0.44 21.63
N ALA A 233 24.45 1.00 21.23
CA ALA A 233 25.43 0.26 20.44
C ALA A 233 25.95 -0.91 21.27
N ASP A 234 25.99 -2.12 20.70
CA ASP A 234 26.59 -3.27 21.36
C ASP A 234 28.09 -3.01 21.56
N ASP A 235 28.55 -2.97 22.83
CA ASP A 235 29.95 -2.74 23.19
C ASP A 235 30.94 -3.82 22.68
N GLY A 236 30.43 -4.85 21.97
CA GLY A 236 31.21 -5.99 21.47
C GLY A 236 31.87 -5.80 20.11
N ASP A 237 31.43 -4.86 19.28
CA ASP A 237 31.91 -4.64 17.90
C ASP A 237 32.29 -3.16 17.63
N ALA A 238 32.89 -2.49 18.61
CA ALA A 238 33.27 -1.08 18.52
C ALA A 238 34.25 -0.73 17.37
N ALA A 239 34.79 -1.74 16.67
CA ALA A 239 35.72 -1.53 15.54
C ALA A 239 35.04 -1.56 14.16
N LEU A 240 33.80 -2.08 14.04
CA LEU A 240 33.07 -2.15 12.77
C LEU A 240 31.78 -1.26 12.73
N SER A 241 31.35 -0.74 13.88
CA SER A 241 30.16 0.10 14.01
C SER A 241 30.40 1.61 13.88
N ALA A 242 31.67 2.05 13.69
CA ALA A 242 32.00 3.47 13.62
C ALA A 242 31.58 4.17 12.31
N GLU A 243 31.20 3.44 11.25
CA GLU A 243 30.83 4.04 9.97
C GLU A 243 29.32 4.03 9.66
N GLY A 244 28.46 3.53 10.55
CA GLY A 244 27.02 3.39 10.28
C GLY A 244 26.07 3.71 11.43
N SER A 245 26.55 4.02 12.62
CA SER A 245 25.68 4.33 13.76
C SER A 245 25.13 5.76 13.65
N ILE A 246 23.81 5.91 13.87
CA ILE A 246 23.17 7.22 13.90
C ILE A 246 23.68 8.01 15.10
N GLU A 247 24.55 8.98 14.84
CA GLU A 247 25.02 9.95 15.83
C GLU A 247 24.03 11.09 15.96
N ILE A 248 23.08 10.95 16.89
CA ILE A 248 22.29 12.11 17.32
C ILE A 248 23.02 12.72 18.51
N HIS A 249 23.42 13.97 18.41
CA HIS A 249 23.93 14.75 19.53
C HIS A 249 22.83 15.03 20.57
N ALA A 250 22.19 13.95 21.03
CA ALA A 250 21.14 13.93 22.03
C ALA A 250 21.70 13.99 23.46
N SER A 251 22.98 14.39 23.63
CA SER A 251 23.73 14.28 24.88
C SER A 251 23.15 15.09 26.06
N GLN A 252 22.00 15.73 25.93
CA GLN A 252 21.37 16.45 27.04
C GLN A 252 19.81 16.39 27.02
N LEU A 253 19.19 15.57 26.18
CA LEU A 253 17.73 15.49 26.15
C LEU A 253 17.30 14.19 26.80
N ASP A 254 16.82 14.31 28.02
CA ASP A 254 16.07 13.25 28.71
C ASP A 254 14.76 13.03 27.94
N LEU A 255 14.86 12.35 26.77
CA LEU A 255 13.73 11.89 25.96
C LEU A 255 13.15 10.65 26.63
N SER A 256 12.92 10.75 27.95
CA SER A 256 12.14 9.74 28.67
C SER A 256 10.89 9.39 27.90
N PRO A 257 10.56 8.09 27.76
CA PRO A 257 9.40 7.65 27.01
C PRO A 257 8.19 8.34 27.58
N VAL A 258 7.36 8.84 26.69
CA VAL A 258 6.02 9.38 26.91
C VAL A 258 5.63 9.40 28.39
N ALA A 259 6.29 10.22 29.18
CA ALA A 259 5.67 10.68 30.40
C ALA A 259 4.47 11.48 29.92
N THR A 260 3.33 10.88 30.02
CA THR A 260 2.01 11.49 29.94
C THR A 260 2.07 12.86 30.60
N VAL A 261 2.23 13.90 29.77
CA VAL A 261 1.87 15.23 30.24
C VAL A 261 0.38 15.15 30.48
N ALA A 262 0.02 15.02 31.75
CA ALA A 262 -1.33 15.12 32.27
C ALA A 262 -2.43 14.42 31.42
N GLY A 263 -2.50 13.07 31.48
CA GLY A 263 -3.77 12.36 31.23
C GLY A 263 -4.26 12.29 29.77
N ARG A 264 -3.45 12.62 28.76
CA ARG A 264 -3.80 12.44 27.35
C ARG A 264 -2.77 11.56 26.65
N ILE A 265 -3.05 10.26 26.54
CA ILE A 265 -2.36 9.36 25.63
C ILE A 265 -2.66 9.85 24.22
N LYS A 266 -1.62 10.33 23.51
CA LYS A 266 -1.71 10.86 22.18
C LYS A 266 -1.38 9.75 21.19
N GLY A 267 -2.35 9.33 20.39
CA GLY A 267 -2.24 8.30 19.39
C GLY A 267 -3.49 7.42 19.38
N THR A 268 -3.68 6.67 18.32
CA THR A 268 -4.70 5.62 18.28
C THR A 268 -4.10 4.39 18.95
N PRO A 269 -4.48 4.02 20.20
CA PRO A 269 -3.82 2.95 20.95
C PRO A 269 -4.02 1.56 20.31
N SER A 270 -4.86 1.46 19.30
CA SER A 270 -5.24 0.23 18.60
C SER A 270 -4.07 -0.53 17.95
N TYR A 271 -2.94 0.15 17.70
CA TYR A 271 -1.73 -0.42 17.09
C TYR A 271 -0.54 -0.48 18.06
N MET A 272 -0.75 0.01 19.30
CA MET A 272 0.28 0.05 20.33
C MET A 272 0.56 -1.37 20.83
N ALA A 273 1.83 -1.70 21.05
CA ALA A 273 2.20 -3.00 21.61
C ALA A 273 1.91 -3.07 23.11
N PRO A 274 1.63 -4.27 23.68
CA PRO A 274 1.31 -4.44 25.10
C PRO A 274 2.37 -3.87 26.05
N GLU A 275 3.66 -4.03 25.73
CA GLU A 275 4.77 -3.48 26.51
C GLU A 275 4.78 -1.95 26.51
N GLN A 276 4.36 -1.30 25.41
CA GLN A 276 4.19 0.15 25.37
C GLN A 276 2.98 0.60 26.20
N ALA A 277 1.86 -0.15 26.10
CA ALA A 277 0.63 0.15 26.87
C ALA A 277 0.86 0.02 28.38
N ARG A 278 1.74 -0.89 28.82
CA ARG A 278 2.18 -1.05 30.22
C ARG A 278 3.23 -0.04 30.64
N ALA A 279 3.76 0.79 29.71
CA ALA A 279 4.90 1.66 29.94
C ALA A 279 6.17 0.91 30.41
N ASP A 280 6.33 -0.35 29.99
CA ASP A 280 7.49 -1.18 30.26
C ASP A 280 8.64 -0.83 29.28
N THR A 281 9.41 0.18 29.61
CA THR A 281 10.44 0.76 28.74
C THR A 281 11.59 -0.21 28.42
N ASP A 282 11.81 -1.19 29.28
CA ASP A 282 12.88 -2.18 29.14
C ASP A 282 12.54 -3.24 28.09
N GLN A 283 11.27 -3.55 27.92
CA GLN A 283 10.79 -4.47 26.90
C GLN A 283 10.51 -3.82 25.53
N VAL A 284 10.53 -2.48 25.46
CA VAL A 284 10.35 -1.76 24.18
C VAL A 284 11.58 -1.93 23.30
N GLY A 285 11.45 -2.74 22.25
CA GLY A 285 12.48 -3.15 21.32
C GLY A 285 11.96 -3.33 19.89
N PRO A 286 12.76 -3.95 18.99
CA PRO A 286 12.36 -4.24 17.61
C PRO A 286 11.03 -5.02 17.52
N GLN A 287 10.74 -5.87 18.52
CA GLN A 287 9.50 -6.65 18.61
C GLN A 287 8.24 -5.78 18.77
N THR A 288 8.39 -4.56 19.27
CA THR A 288 7.33 -3.56 19.37
C THR A 288 6.84 -3.13 17.98
N ASP A 289 7.78 -2.92 17.04
CA ASP A 289 7.44 -2.59 15.65
C ASP A 289 6.87 -3.81 14.91
N VAL A 290 7.35 -5.03 15.19
CA VAL A 290 6.76 -6.26 14.65
C VAL A 290 5.29 -6.38 15.03
N TYR A 291 4.92 -6.07 16.28
CA TYR A 291 3.52 -6.04 16.73
C TYR A 291 2.70 -5.02 15.95
N ALA A 292 3.20 -3.79 15.80
CA ALA A 292 2.51 -2.73 15.07
C ALA A 292 2.34 -3.06 13.57
N LEU A 293 3.36 -3.68 12.93
CA LEU A 293 3.26 -4.20 11.55
C LEU A 293 2.23 -5.32 11.44
N GLY A 294 2.12 -6.19 12.45
CA GLY A 294 1.03 -7.15 12.57
C GLY A 294 -0.34 -6.50 12.66
N GLY A 295 -0.45 -5.40 13.43
CA GLY A 295 -1.65 -4.59 13.51
C GLY A 295 -2.03 -3.94 12.18
N LEU A 296 -1.04 -3.51 11.39
CA LEU A 296 -1.24 -3.01 10.02
C LEU A 296 -1.73 -4.12 9.08
N LEU A 297 -1.13 -5.31 9.14
CA LEU A 297 -1.60 -6.47 8.38
C LEU A 297 -3.04 -6.81 8.74
N TYR A 298 -3.36 -6.86 10.02
CA TYR A 298 -4.71 -7.09 10.51
C TYR A 298 -5.70 -6.04 9.96
N ALA A 299 -5.32 -4.76 9.98
CA ALA A 299 -6.15 -3.68 9.45
C ALA A 299 -6.37 -3.80 7.93
N ILE A 300 -5.38 -4.25 7.18
CA ILE A 300 -5.49 -4.55 5.74
C ILE A 300 -6.47 -5.71 5.51
N LEU A 301 -6.40 -6.76 6.32
CA LEU A 301 -7.26 -7.93 6.20
C LEU A 301 -8.72 -7.62 6.55
N CYS A 302 -8.94 -6.92 7.66
CA CYS A 302 -10.28 -6.70 8.23
C CYS A 302 -10.89 -5.34 7.88
N LEU A 303 -10.12 -4.39 7.30
CA LEU A 303 -10.44 -2.96 7.17
C LEU A 303 -10.76 -2.28 8.51
N ARG A 304 -10.32 -2.87 9.61
CA ARG A 304 -10.54 -2.41 11.00
C ARG A 304 -9.29 -2.70 11.81
N PRO A 305 -9.01 -1.89 12.85
CA PRO A 305 -7.90 -2.18 13.75
C PRO A 305 -8.14 -3.46 14.57
N PRO A 306 -7.07 -4.09 15.10
CA PRO A 306 -7.21 -5.31 15.93
C PRO A 306 -7.98 -5.08 17.22
N PHE A 307 -7.88 -3.88 17.79
CA PHE A 307 -8.60 -3.50 19.01
C PHE A 307 -9.32 -2.16 18.78
N SER A 308 -10.55 -2.08 19.29
CA SER A 308 -11.37 -0.87 19.27
C SER A 308 -12.25 -0.84 20.52
N GLY A 309 -12.50 0.33 21.06
CA GLY A 309 -13.26 0.50 22.28
C GLY A 309 -13.96 1.84 22.38
N ARG A 310 -14.79 2.00 23.43
CA ARG A 310 -15.56 3.25 23.66
C ARG A 310 -14.68 4.41 24.13
N ASN A 311 -13.54 4.11 24.73
CA ASN A 311 -12.57 5.08 25.20
C ASN A 311 -11.14 4.49 25.11
N VAL A 312 -10.16 5.36 25.30
CA VAL A 312 -8.73 5.02 25.23
C VAL A 312 -8.34 3.96 26.26
N ASP A 313 -8.84 4.07 27.48
CA ASP A 313 -8.47 3.18 28.60
C ASP A 313 -8.94 1.74 28.34
N GLN A 314 -10.14 1.58 27.76
CA GLN A 314 -10.63 0.25 27.36
C GLN A 314 -9.74 -0.35 26.27
N VAL A 315 -9.39 0.41 25.23
CA VAL A 315 -8.52 -0.09 24.16
C VAL A 315 -7.16 -0.49 24.70
N LEU A 316 -6.58 0.28 25.63
CA LEU A 316 -5.32 -0.06 26.27
C LEU A 316 -5.42 -1.34 27.11
N SER A 317 -6.49 -1.51 27.89
CA SER A 317 -6.72 -2.75 28.63
C SER A 317 -6.86 -3.95 27.67
N ASP A 318 -7.63 -3.80 26.60
CA ASP A 318 -7.82 -4.86 25.61
C ASP A 318 -6.49 -5.22 24.89
N VAL A 319 -5.67 -4.22 24.55
CA VAL A 319 -4.32 -4.43 23.98
C VAL A 319 -3.44 -5.22 24.93
N VAL A 320 -3.54 -4.99 26.25
CA VAL A 320 -2.73 -5.69 27.26
C VAL A 320 -3.23 -7.11 27.51
N ASP A 321 -4.56 -7.27 27.67
CA ASP A 321 -5.12 -8.47 28.28
C ASP A 321 -5.87 -9.39 27.31
N MET A 322 -6.48 -8.83 26.24
CA MET A 322 -7.35 -9.60 25.37
C MET A 322 -6.63 -10.09 24.09
N PRO A 323 -6.79 -11.35 23.70
CA PRO A 323 -6.32 -11.80 22.39
C PRO A 323 -7.07 -11.06 21.26
N PRO A 324 -6.43 -10.78 20.13
CA PRO A 324 -7.14 -10.23 18.97
C PRO A 324 -8.14 -11.26 18.43
N THR A 325 -9.32 -10.80 17.99
CA THR A 325 -10.26 -11.65 17.27
C THR A 325 -9.64 -12.14 15.97
N ALA A 326 -9.79 -13.42 15.62
CA ALA A 326 -9.26 -13.94 14.37
C ALA A 326 -9.85 -13.16 13.16
N PRO A 327 -9.04 -12.73 12.20
CA PRO A 327 -9.47 -11.94 11.04
C PRO A 327 -10.69 -12.49 10.30
N ARG A 328 -10.75 -13.80 10.04
CA ARG A 328 -11.91 -14.44 9.39
C ARG A 328 -13.20 -14.39 10.21
N LEU A 329 -13.10 -14.32 11.52
CA LEU A 329 -14.26 -14.14 12.40
C LEU A 329 -14.66 -12.66 12.51
N HIS A 330 -13.68 -11.75 12.43
CA HIS A 330 -13.91 -10.31 12.51
C HIS A 330 -14.47 -9.74 11.19
N ALA A 331 -14.10 -10.31 10.05
CA ALA A 331 -14.53 -9.89 8.72
C ALA A 331 -14.95 -11.12 7.86
N PRO A 332 -16.07 -11.79 8.19
CA PRO A 332 -16.48 -13.05 7.55
C PRO A 332 -16.80 -12.90 6.06
N ASP A 333 -17.17 -11.70 5.63
CA ASP A 333 -17.51 -11.41 4.22
C ASP A 333 -16.28 -11.18 3.33
N ARG A 334 -15.06 -11.21 3.89
CA ARG A 334 -13.82 -11.00 3.15
C ARG A 334 -13.07 -12.32 2.94
N PRO A 335 -12.56 -12.58 1.73
CA PRO A 335 -11.73 -13.77 1.47
C PRO A 335 -10.32 -13.55 2.07
N ILE A 336 -10.14 -13.95 3.33
CA ILE A 336 -8.86 -13.80 4.04
C ILE A 336 -8.05 -15.09 3.93
N PRO A 337 -6.83 -15.04 3.32
CA PRO A 337 -5.93 -16.20 3.25
C PRO A 337 -5.48 -16.66 4.65
N ALA A 338 -5.45 -17.99 4.88
CA ALA A 338 -5.07 -18.57 6.17
C ALA A 338 -3.68 -18.13 6.62
N GLU A 339 -2.75 -18.15 5.71
CA GLU A 339 -1.34 -17.80 5.91
C GLU A 339 -1.14 -16.35 6.37
N LEU A 340 -1.96 -15.40 5.88
CA LEU A 340 -1.92 -14.01 6.33
C LEU A 340 -2.63 -13.81 7.66
N GLU A 341 -3.72 -14.55 7.93
CA GLU A 341 -4.37 -14.55 9.24
C GLU A 341 -3.42 -15.05 10.33
N GLU A 342 -2.79 -16.21 10.12
CA GLU A 342 -1.80 -16.77 11.03
C GLU A 342 -0.64 -15.81 11.29
N LEU A 343 -0.10 -15.20 10.24
CA LEU A 343 0.97 -14.23 10.35
C LEU A 343 0.57 -12.99 11.16
N ALA A 344 -0.63 -12.45 10.92
CA ALA A 344 -1.14 -11.30 11.67
C ALA A 344 -1.30 -11.63 13.16
N LEU A 345 -1.87 -12.80 13.48
CA LEU A 345 -2.07 -13.25 14.86
C LEU A 345 -0.76 -13.53 15.60
N GLU A 346 0.21 -14.12 14.91
CA GLU A 346 1.55 -14.35 15.47
C GLU A 346 2.26 -13.02 15.79
N CYS A 347 2.21 -12.04 14.88
CA CYS A 347 2.75 -10.70 15.14
C CYS A 347 2.06 -10.02 16.33
N LEU A 348 0.75 -10.24 16.51
CA LEU A 348 -0.06 -9.68 17.60
C LEU A 348 0.01 -10.47 18.91
N ALA A 349 0.93 -11.43 19.03
CA ALA A 349 1.19 -12.14 20.28
C ALA A 349 1.53 -11.15 21.41
N LYS A 350 0.98 -11.39 22.61
CA LYS A 350 1.22 -10.51 23.77
C LYS A 350 2.64 -10.59 24.29
N ASP A 351 3.21 -11.79 24.28
CA ASP A 351 4.61 -12.01 24.58
C ASP A 351 5.46 -11.60 23.37
N PRO A 352 6.38 -10.63 23.50
CA PRO A 352 7.27 -10.23 22.43
C PRO A 352 8.09 -11.38 21.82
N TRP A 353 8.44 -12.38 22.61
CA TRP A 353 9.24 -13.54 22.16
C TRP A 353 8.43 -14.58 21.37
N ALA A 354 7.11 -14.53 21.45
CA ALA A 354 6.23 -15.37 20.66
C ALA A 354 5.94 -14.78 19.25
N ARG A 355 6.39 -13.56 18.98
CA ARG A 355 6.26 -12.89 17.68
C ARG A 355 7.34 -13.38 16.70
N PRO A 356 7.19 -13.14 15.37
CA PRO A 356 8.27 -13.37 14.42
C PRO A 356 9.57 -12.73 14.91
N ALA A 357 10.67 -13.47 14.82
CA ALA A 357 11.95 -13.09 15.43
C ALA A 357 12.49 -11.72 14.94
N SER A 358 12.11 -11.29 13.73
CA SER A 358 12.50 -9.99 13.18
C SER A 358 11.54 -9.56 12.06
N VAL A 359 11.66 -8.30 11.63
CA VAL A 359 10.90 -7.76 10.50
C VAL A 359 11.28 -8.46 9.18
N GLU A 360 12.51 -8.92 9.03
CA GLU A 360 12.95 -9.71 7.85
C GLU A 360 12.23 -11.05 7.77
N ASN A 361 11.90 -11.65 8.92
CA ASN A 361 11.06 -12.85 8.95
C ASN A 361 9.65 -12.56 8.42
N LEU A 362 9.06 -11.45 8.84
CA LEU A 362 7.78 -10.97 8.33
C LEU A 362 7.85 -10.72 6.81
N ILE A 363 8.89 -10.05 6.32
CA ILE A 363 9.12 -9.82 4.88
C ILE A 363 9.16 -11.13 4.09
N ARG A 364 9.87 -12.15 4.59
CA ARG A 364 9.94 -13.45 3.91
C ARG A 364 8.57 -14.11 3.75
N ARG A 365 7.73 -14.06 4.79
CA ARG A 365 6.38 -14.63 4.75
C ARG A 365 5.45 -13.85 3.83
N LEU A 366 5.54 -12.52 3.83
CA LEU A 366 4.80 -11.67 2.88
C LEU A 366 5.23 -11.93 1.42
N ASN A 367 6.54 -12.14 1.17
CA ASN A 367 7.04 -12.51 -0.16
C ASN A 367 6.48 -13.87 -0.59
N ALA A 368 6.51 -14.88 0.28
CA ALA A 368 5.98 -16.21 -0.04
C ALA A 368 4.51 -16.15 -0.48
N TYR A 369 3.68 -15.35 0.21
CA TYR A 369 2.30 -15.10 -0.19
C TYR A 369 2.20 -14.41 -1.56
N LEU A 370 2.97 -13.35 -1.79
CA LEU A 370 2.93 -12.58 -3.05
C LEU A 370 3.41 -13.42 -4.24
N ASP A 371 4.49 -14.20 -4.07
CA ASP A 371 5.02 -15.09 -5.10
C ASP A 371 4.01 -16.21 -5.42
N GLY A 372 3.35 -16.76 -4.40
CA GLY A 372 2.28 -17.75 -4.57
C GLY A 372 1.08 -17.17 -5.33
N THR A 373 0.71 -15.91 -5.06
CA THR A 373 -0.37 -15.22 -5.78
C THR A 373 0.00 -14.99 -7.23
N GLN A 374 1.20 -14.50 -7.51
CA GLN A 374 1.67 -14.28 -8.88
C GLN A 374 1.66 -15.58 -9.68
N ARG A 375 2.13 -16.69 -9.10
CA ARG A 375 2.10 -18.00 -9.77
C ARG A 375 0.68 -18.45 -10.11
N ARG A 376 -0.28 -18.26 -9.18
CA ARG A 376 -1.70 -18.60 -9.44
C ARG A 376 -2.30 -17.71 -10.54
N ASP A 377 -1.97 -16.42 -10.58
CA ASP A 377 -2.44 -15.52 -11.64
C ASP A 377 -1.88 -15.90 -13.01
N GLU A 378 -0.60 -16.29 -13.08
CA GLU A 378 0.03 -16.80 -14.30
C GLU A 378 -0.61 -18.14 -14.74
N ALA A 379 -0.84 -19.07 -13.81
CA ALA A 379 -1.55 -20.31 -14.09
C ALA A 379 -2.97 -20.05 -14.63
N ALA A 380 -3.72 -19.14 -14.02
CA ALA A 380 -5.06 -18.77 -14.47
C ALA A 380 -5.07 -18.15 -15.87
N ALA A 381 -4.03 -17.41 -16.26
CA ALA A 381 -3.90 -16.89 -17.61
C ALA A 381 -3.75 -18.05 -18.63
N TYR A 382 -2.87 -19.00 -18.36
CA TYR A 382 -2.70 -20.18 -19.22
C TYR A 382 -3.94 -21.07 -19.26
N ILE A 383 -4.71 -21.18 -18.17
CA ILE A 383 -5.99 -21.91 -18.17
C ILE A 383 -7.00 -21.24 -19.13
N ARG A 384 -7.12 -19.91 -19.13
CA ARG A 384 -7.99 -19.22 -20.08
C ARG A 384 -7.60 -19.45 -21.55
N ASP A 385 -6.30 -19.43 -21.83
CA ASP A 385 -5.77 -19.73 -23.16
C ASP A 385 -6.09 -21.18 -23.57
N ALA A 386 -5.95 -22.13 -22.63
CA ALA A 386 -6.26 -23.53 -22.82
C ALA A 386 -7.76 -23.78 -23.09
N GLU A 387 -8.63 -23.11 -22.33
CA GLU A 387 -10.09 -23.17 -22.52
C GLU A 387 -10.51 -22.65 -23.89
N THR A 388 -9.95 -21.51 -24.33
CA THR A 388 -10.18 -20.97 -25.66
C THR A 388 -9.75 -21.93 -26.76
N ALA A 389 -8.60 -22.57 -26.59
CA ALA A 389 -8.09 -23.58 -27.52
C ALA A 389 -8.94 -24.88 -27.50
N LEU A 390 -9.46 -25.27 -26.34
CA LEU A 390 -10.36 -26.41 -26.16
C LEU A 390 -11.71 -26.19 -26.85
N GLU A 391 -12.32 -25.01 -26.68
CA GLU A 391 -13.54 -24.64 -27.39
C GLU A 391 -13.34 -24.73 -28.91
N ARG A 392 -12.24 -24.15 -29.40
CA ARG A 392 -11.87 -24.25 -30.82
C ARG A 392 -11.69 -25.70 -31.29
N TYR A 393 -11.08 -26.55 -30.49
CA TYR A 393 -10.92 -27.98 -30.78
C TYR A 393 -12.29 -28.67 -30.89
N GLU A 394 -13.23 -28.38 -29.98
CA GLU A 394 -14.56 -28.95 -29.97
C GLU A 394 -15.37 -28.54 -31.22
N ASP A 395 -15.30 -27.27 -31.60
CA ASP A 395 -15.95 -26.75 -32.81
C ASP A 395 -15.40 -27.43 -34.08
N LEU A 396 -14.07 -27.51 -34.19
CA LEU A 396 -13.40 -28.14 -35.31
C LEU A 396 -13.68 -29.65 -35.36
N ARG A 397 -13.87 -30.33 -34.22
CA ARG A 397 -14.26 -31.74 -34.15
C ARG A 397 -15.58 -31.97 -34.81
N VAL A 398 -16.60 -31.13 -34.53
CA VAL A 398 -17.95 -31.21 -35.13
C VAL A 398 -17.87 -30.94 -36.64
N GLU A 399 -17.08 -29.95 -37.05
CA GLU A 399 -16.94 -29.59 -38.47
C GLU A 399 -16.21 -30.66 -39.28
N VAL A 400 -15.15 -31.25 -38.73
CA VAL A 400 -14.42 -32.38 -39.34
C VAL A 400 -15.35 -33.60 -39.51
N GLU A 401 -16.19 -33.91 -38.54
CA GLU A 401 -17.16 -35.01 -38.66
C GLU A 401 -18.19 -34.73 -39.77
N ARG A 402 -18.74 -33.51 -39.80
CA ARG A 402 -19.72 -33.10 -40.82
C ARG A 402 -19.09 -33.16 -42.23
N LEU A 403 -17.95 -32.53 -42.42
CA LEU A 403 -17.27 -32.48 -43.73
C LEU A 403 -16.76 -33.87 -44.14
N GLY A 404 -16.36 -34.71 -43.20
CA GLY A 404 -15.95 -36.10 -43.45
C GLY A 404 -17.09 -36.96 -43.99
N LYS A 405 -18.36 -36.75 -43.56
CA LYS A 405 -19.53 -37.39 -44.15
C LYS A 405 -19.73 -36.93 -45.59
N VAL A 406 -19.72 -35.62 -45.82
CA VAL A 406 -19.89 -35.01 -47.16
C VAL A 406 -18.79 -35.45 -48.12
N SER A 407 -17.52 -35.45 -47.70
CA SER A 407 -16.35 -35.87 -48.52
C SER A 407 -16.48 -37.34 -48.95
N ARG A 408 -16.89 -38.22 -48.03
CA ARG A 408 -17.15 -39.65 -48.35
C ARG A 408 -18.27 -39.84 -49.33
N GLU A 409 -19.36 -39.12 -49.18
CA GLU A 409 -20.51 -39.20 -50.13
C GLU A 409 -20.12 -38.69 -51.52
N GLU A 410 -19.44 -37.57 -51.62
CA GLU A 410 -18.92 -37.05 -52.89
C GLU A 410 -17.95 -38.02 -53.56
N MET A 411 -17.04 -38.58 -52.79
CA MET A 411 -16.07 -39.53 -53.31
C MET A 411 -16.73 -40.83 -53.79
N SER A 412 -17.78 -41.31 -53.12
CA SER A 412 -18.50 -42.54 -53.51
C SER A 412 -19.34 -42.35 -54.82
N ARG A 413 -19.69 -41.12 -55.14
CA ARG A 413 -20.41 -40.77 -56.40
C ARG A 413 -19.50 -40.68 -57.63
N VAL A 414 -18.19 -40.67 -57.44
CA VAL A 414 -17.20 -40.47 -58.47
C VAL A 414 -16.56 -41.82 -58.80
N ALA A 415 -16.83 -42.33 -60.02
CA ALA A 415 -16.19 -43.57 -60.46
C ALA A 415 -14.67 -43.42 -60.63
N PRO A 416 -13.88 -44.48 -60.37
CA PRO A 416 -12.37 -44.38 -60.47
C PRO A 416 -11.87 -43.93 -61.84
N TRP A 417 -12.62 -44.18 -62.91
CA TRP A 417 -12.31 -43.80 -64.28
C TRP A 417 -12.98 -42.47 -64.73
N ALA A 418 -13.64 -41.74 -63.84
CA ALA A 418 -14.30 -40.47 -64.20
C ALA A 418 -13.25 -39.43 -64.61
N PRO A 419 -13.62 -38.48 -65.52
CA PRO A 419 -12.75 -37.39 -65.93
C PRO A 419 -12.28 -36.52 -64.74
N VAL A 420 -11.12 -35.91 -64.88
CA VAL A 420 -10.46 -35.10 -63.80
C VAL A 420 -11.41 -34.00 -63.31
N ASP A 421 -12.16 -33.36 -64.19
CA ASP A 421 -13.08 -32.27 -63.79
C ASP A 421 -14.20 -32.72 -62.84
N ARG A 422 -14.66 -33.97 -62.97
CA ARG A 422 -15.63 -34.54 -62.03
C ARG A 422 -15.02 -34.92 -60.69
N LYS A 423 -13.71 -35.28 -60.70
CA LYS A 423 -12.94 -35.60 -59.50
C LYS A 423 -12.54 -34.40 -58.71
N ARG A 424 -12.39 -33.24 -59.40
CA ARG A 424 -11.85 -32.00 -58.78
C ARG A 424 -12.65 -31.59 -57.54
N ARG A 425 -14.00 -31.60 -57.57
CA ARG A 425 -14.85 -31.28 -56.42
C ARG A 425 -14.65 -32.22 -55.22
N ALA A 426 -14.51 -33.51 -55.47
CA ALA A 426 -14.27 -34.49 -54.41
C ALA A 426 -12.88 -34.29 -53.79
N TRP A 427 -11.85 -34.03 -54.61
CA TRP A 427 -10.47 -33.74 -54.15
C TRP A 427 -10.37 -32.38 -53.41
N ASP A 428 -11.12 -31.39 -53.81
CA ASP A 428 -11.17 -30.10 -53.08
C ASP A 428 -11.76 -30.28 -51.71
N LYS A 429 -12.89 -31.09 -51.59
CA LYS A 429 -13.45 -31.43 -50.29
C LYS A 429 -12.52 -32.28 -49.40
N GLU A 430 -11.78 -33.17 -50.00
CA GLU A 430 -10.79 -33.95 -49.27
C GLU A 430 -9.62 -33.11 -48.79
N ARG A 431 -9.21 -32.07 -49.54
CA ARG A 431 -8.20 -31.10 -49.12
C ARG A 431 -8.73 -30.27 -47.97
N GLU A 432 -9.92 -29.69 -48.09
CA GLU A 432 -10.56 -28.91 -47.04
C GLU A 432 -10.68 -29.74 -45.73
N LEU A 433 -11.04 -31.02 -45.84
CA LEU A 433 -11.09 -31.93 -44.68
C LEU A 433 -9.74 -32.14 -44.05
N ARG A 434 -8.63 -32.30 -44.84
CA ARG A 434 -7.28 -32.44 -44.30
C ARG A 434 -6.84 -31.18 -43.58
N ASP A 435 -7.16 -30.00 -44.15
CA ASP A 435 -6.80 -28.70 -43.55
C ASP A 435 -7.52 -28.51 -42.21
N LEU A 436 -8.82 -28.86 -42.13
CA LEU A 436 -9.58 -28.83 -40.87
C LEU A 436 -9.07 -29.84 -39.83
N GLN A 437 -8.67 -31.04 -40.28
CA GLN A 437 -8.07 -32.03 -39.37
C GLN A 437 -6.73 -31.52 -38.81
N HIS A 438 -5.93 -30.84 -39.63
CA HIS A 438 -4.68 -30.26 -39.16
C HIS A 438 -4.94 -29.14 -38.14
N SER A 439 -5.84 -28.22 -38.43
CA SER A 439 -6.24 -27.15 -37.51
C SER A 439 -6.81 -27.68 -36.18
N ARG A 440 -7.55 -28.81 -36.23
CA ARG A 440 -8.02 -29.48 -35.02
C ARG A 440 -6.87 -30.03 -34.16
N GLU A 441 -5.86 -30.68 -34.78
CA GLU A 441 -4.70 -31.16 -34.05
C GLU A 441 -3.86 -30.01 -33.49
N GLU A 442 -3.73 -28.90 -34.21
CA GLU A 442 -3.09 -27.69 -33.68
C GLU A 442 -3.81 -27.14 -32.45
N ALA A 443 -5.14 -27.06 -32.49
CA ALA A 443 -5.95 -26.61 -31.35
C ALA A 443 -5.80 -27.56 -30.13
N PHE A 444 -5.77 -28.87 -30.35
CA PHE A 444 -5.51 -29.85 -29.30
C PHE A 444 -4.14 -29.64 -28.65
N ASN A 445 -3.09 -29.51 -29.45
CA ASN A 445 -1.73 -29.34 -28.95
C ASN A 445 -1.59 -28.00 -28.18
N LEU A 446 -2.24 -26.94 -28.67
CA LEU A 446 -2.23 -25.65 -27.99
C LEU A 446 -2.91 -25.73 -26.62
N ALA A 447 -4.08 -26.36 -26.53
CA ALA A 447 -4.79 -26.56 -25.28
C ALA A 447 -3.96 -27.38 -24.28
N LEU A 448 -3.36 -28.49 -24.74
CA LEU A 448 -2.53 -29.37 -23.91
C LEU A 448 -1.31 -28.60 -23.35
N MET A 449 -0.56 -27.95 -24.23
CA MET A 449 0.62 -27.16 -23.81
C MET A 449 0.26 -26.03 -22.82
N SER A 450 -0.90 -25.42 -22.99
CA SER A 450 -1.35 -24.34 -22.08
C SER A 450 -1.73 -24.91 -20.71
N TYR A 451 -2.43 -26.05 -20.62
CA TYR A 451 -2.70 -26.72 -19.34
C TYR A 451 -1.41 -27.22 -18.67
N GLU A 452 -0.47 -27.78 -19.41
CA GLU A 452 0.84 -28.20 -18.86
C GLU A 452 1.62 -27.02 -18.29
N ARG A 453 1.61 -25.87 -18.98
CA ARG A 453 2.21 -24.64 -18.46
C ARG A 453 1.53 -24.15 -17.20
N ALA A 454 0.20 -24.16 -17.17
CA ALA A 454 -0.57 -23.79 -15.98
C ALA A 454 -0.16 -24.64 -14.76
N LEU A 455 -0.03 -25.95 -14.94
CA LEU A 455 0.44 -26.88 -13.90
C LEU A 455 1.91 -26.67 -13.52
N GLY A 456 2.73 -26.12 -14.42
CA GLY A 456 4.10 -25.72 -14.13
C GLY A 456 4.17 -24.53 -13.14
N PHE A 457 3.19 -23.63 -13.18
CA PHE A 457 3.09 -22.49 -12.25
C PHE A 457 2.31 -22.86 -10.97
N ASP A 458 1.20 -23.58 -11.08
CA ASP A 458 0.39 -24.06 -9.96
C ASP A 458 0.14 -25.59 -10.09
N PRO A 459 1.03 -26.40 -9.51
CA PRO A 459 0.93 -27.87 -9.59
C PRO A 459 -0.36 -28.44 -8.96
N ASP A 460 -0.99 -27.70 -8.07
CA ASP A 460 -2.20 -28.13 -7.36
C ASP A 460 -3.49 -27.63 -8.00
N SER A 461 -3.42 -26.95 -9.15
CA SER A 461 -4.57 -26.43 -9.88
C SER A 461 -5.52 -27.57 -10.30
N SER A 462 -6.64 -27.69 -9.58
CA SER A 462 -7.70 -28.65 -9.92
C SER A 462 -8.44 -28.29 -11.22
N GLU A 463 -8.39 -27.02 -11.61
CA GLU A 463 -9.01 -26.52 -12.84
C GLU A 463 -8.22 -26.95 -14.07
N ALA A 464 -6.89 -26.76 -14.04
CA ALA A 464 -6.00 -27.20 -15.11
C ALA A 464 -6.04 -28.73 -15.28
N ARG A 465 -6.02 -29.49 -14.18
CA ARG A 465 -6.13 -30.95 -14.23
C ARG A 465 -7.46 -31.42 -14.84
N ARG A 466 -8.58 -30.83 -14.42
CA ARG A 466 -9.89 -31.17 -14.99
C ARG A 466 -9.99 -30.83 -16.49
N GLY A 467 -9.44 -29.68 -16.90
CA GLY A 467 -9.39 -29.28 -18.29
C GLY A 467 -8.57 -30.27 -19.15
N MET A 468 -7.42 -30.68 -18.66
CA MET A 468 -6.55 -31.65 -19.31
C MET A 468 -7.20 -33.05 -19.39
N ALA A 469 -7.83 -33.50 -18.30
CA ALA A 469 -8.60 -34.74 -18.30
C ALA A 469 -9.75 -34.73 -19.32
N ARG A 470 -10.49 -33.59 -19.44
CA ARG A 470 -11.54 -33.41 -20.46
C ARG A 470 -10.99 -33.49 -21.87
N LEU A 471 -9.83 -32.88 -22.11
CA LEU A 471 -9.17 -32.91 -23.41
C LEU A 471 -8.76 -34.34 -23.82
N TYR A 472 -8.15 -35.09 -22.89
CA TYR A 472 -7.78 -36.49 -23.13
C TYR A 472 -8.99 -37.43 -23.28
N TRP A 473 -10.05 -37.18 -22.53
CA TRP A 473 -11.32 -37.90 -22.65
C TRP A 473 -11.92 -37.80 -24.06
N GLN A 474 -11.90 -36.62 -24.67
CA GLN A 474 -12.39 -36.42 -26.04
C GLN A 474 -11.56 -37.19 -27.08
N LYS A 475 -10.24 -37.27 -26.90
CA LYS A 475 -9.36 -38.09 -27.74
C LYS A 475 -9.62 -39.56 -27.55
N PHE A 476 -9.88 -40.01 -26.33
CA PHE A 476 -10.28 -41.37 -26.02
C PHE A 476 -11.57 -41.76 -26.76
N GLU A 477 -12.62 -40.95 -26.67
CA GLU A 477 -13.88 -41.15 -27.42
C GLU A 477 -13.69 -41.21 -28.94
N ASP A 478 -12.81 -40.36 -29.47
CA ASP A 478 -12.46 -40.35 -30.90
C ASP A 478 -11.69 -41.61 -31.33
N ALA A 479 -10.82 -42.15 -30.48
CA ALA A 479 -10.09 -43.39 -30.71
C ALA A 479 -11.03 -44.60 -30.68
N GLU A 480 -11.90 -44.69 -29.66
CA GLU A 480 -12.92 -45.74 -29.58
C GLU A 480 -13.82 -45.78 -30.82
N ARG A 481 -14.33 -44.65 -31.26
CA ARG A 481 -15.17 -44.54 -32.47
C ARG A 481 -14.46 -45.00 -33.73
N ARG A 482 -13.15 -44.93 -33.79
CA ARG A 482 -12.33 -45.38 -34.91
C ARG A 482 -11.87 -46.82 -34.79
N GLY A 483 -12.09 -47.47 -33.63
CA GLY A 483 -11.60 -48.83 -33.33
C GLY A 483 -10.09 -48.89 -33.15
N ASP A 484 -9.44 -47.79 -32.75
CA ASP A 484 -8.02 -47.69 -32.49
C ASP A 484 -7.75 -48.06 -31.02
N GLU A 485 -7.59 -49.36 -30.78
CA GLU A 485 -7.38 -49.90 -29.42
C GLU A 485 -6.15 -49.29 -28.74
N GLN A 486 -5.05 -49.15 -29.48
CA GLN A 486 -3.79 -48.66 -28.93
C GLN A 486 -3.90 -47.18 -28.49
N ALA A 487 -4.55 -46.35 -29.31
CA ALA A 487 -4.81 -44.93 -28.95
C ALA A 487 -5.81 -44.83 -27.79
N SER A 488 -6.83 -45.71 -27.74
CA SER A 488 -7.82 -45.74 -26.67
C SER A 488 -7.16 -46.05 -25.31
N GLU A 489 -6.35 -47.12 -25.24
CA GLU A 489 -5.60 -47.45 -24.01
C GLU A 489 -4.68 -46.31 -23.56
N PHE A 490 -3.97 -45.69 -24.51
CA PHE A 490 -3.09 -44.54 -24.20
C PHE A 490 -3.85 -43.36 -23.58
N PHE A 491 -4.93 -42.91 -24.23
CA PHE A 491 -5.68 -41.74 -23.74
C PHE A 491 -6.46 -42.05 -22.45
N GLN A 492 -6.95 -43.30 -22.28
CA GLN A 492 -7.56 -43.71 -21.01
C GLN A 492 -6.56 -43.61 -19.84
N ALA A 493 -5.32 -44.02 -20.04
CA ALA A 493 -4.27 -43.91 -19.04
C ALA A 493 -3.99 -42.41 -18.71
N GLN A 494 -3.95 -41.54 -19.69
CA GLN A 494 -3.74 -40.10 -19.48
C GLN A 494 -4.89 -39.42 -18.66
N VAL A 495 -6.15 -39.84 -18.92
CA VAL A 495 -7.29 -39.31 -18.12
C VAL A 495 -7.18 -39.73 -16.66
N LEU A 496 -6.67 -40.91 -16.35
CA LEU A 496 -6.54 -41.40 -14.97
C LEU A 496 -5.39 -40.71 -14.19
N VAL A 497 -4.41 -40.18 -14.90
CA VAL A 497 -3.24 -39.48 -14.29
C VAL A 497 -3.44 -37.98 -14.18
N SER A 498 -4.31 -37.38 -14.98
CA SER A 498 -4.64 -35.93 -14.99
C SER A 498 -5.61 -35.58 -13.87
#